data_20820dd90f9dd7b60ca33572641e0ceb
#
_entry.id   20820dd90f9dd7b60ca33572641e0ceb
#
_cell.length_a   1.000
_cell.length_b   1.000
_cell.length_c   1.000
_cell.angle_alpha   90.00
_cell.angle_beta   90.00
_cell.angle_gamma   90.00
#
_symmetry.space_group_name_H-M   'P 1'
#
loop_
_entity.id
_entity.type
_entity.pdbx_description
1 polymer ?
#
loop_
_entity_poly.entity_id
_entity_poly.type
_entity_poly.pdbx_seq_one_letter_code
_entity_poly.pdbx_strand_id
1 'polypeptide(L)'
;MSSTNAGGAMARHRVRLALLDDHEVLLDSLGSWIGTNAPDFDLVLSAKTWLQLVHSANFPTDLVFIDFQLKESISIEARVRTCRAAGARVIVLSSLDTRETRERALNAGAAAFVSKAMPMQELMETAREVMGAQPGGQLQRDWRPLPLGATVKQFRPKLSAGEGEALKLYVSGCSTAEVARCMNVQYETAKTYLRRVREKYAKANRPASKKADLIRRAAEDGYLH
;
A
#
# COMPACT_ATOMS: atom_id res chain seq x y z
N MET A 1 -45.99 -36.99 -12.14
CA MET A 1 -45.63 -35.94 -11.16
C MET A 1 -44.13 -35.87 -11.11
N SER A 2 -43.53 -35.04 -11.96
CA SER A 2 -42.09 -34.91 -12.15
C SER A 2 -41.65 -33.67 -11.39
N SER A 3 -40.94 -33.85 -10.29
CA SER A 3 -40.34 -32.76 -9.51
C SER A 3 -38.99 -32.39 -10.15
N THR A 4 -38.98 -31.30 -10.87
CA THR A 4 -37.75 -30.70 -11.39
C THR A 4 -36.99 -30.06 -10.24
N ASN A 5 -35.91 -30.69 -9.83
CA ASN A 5 -34.97 -30.15 -8.88
C ASN A 5 -34.09 -29.08 -9.57
N ALA A 6 -34.49 -27.82 -9.47
CA ALA A 6 -33.69 -26.70 -9.89
C ALA A 6 -32.55 -26.49 -8.89
N GLY A 7 -31.44 -27.17 -9.12
CA GLY A 7 -30.17 -26.92 -8.42
C GLY A 7 -29.72 -25.51 -8.72
N GLY A 8 -30.00 -24.57 -7.80
CA GLY A 8 -29.47 -23.22 -7.82
C GLY A 8 -27.94 -23.31 -7.72
N ALA A 9 -27.27 -23.08 -8.83
CA ALA A 9 -25.83 -22.85 -8.85
C ALA A 9 -25.55 -21.59 -8.01
N MET A 10 -25.11 -21.77 -6.76
CA MET A 10 -24.59 -20.67 -5.96
C MET A 10 -23.47 -20.00 -6.77
N ALA A 11 -23.72 -18.79 -7.22
CA ALA A 11 -22.72 -17.99 -7.90
C ALA A 11 -21.46 -17.95 -7.00
N ARG A 12 -20.41 -18.63 -7.41
CA ARG A 12 -19.14 -18.63 -6.72
C ARG A 12 -18.65 -17.19 -6.69
N HIS A 13 -18.57 -16.59 -5.52
CA HIS A 13 -18.05 -15.22 -5.35
C HIS A 13 -16.60 -15.22 -5.81
N ARG A 14 -16.33 -14.53 -6.92
CA ARG A 14 -14.97 -14.33 -7.42
C ARG A 14 -14.24 -13.34 -6.54
N VAL A 15 -12.94 -13.54 -6.34
CA VAL A 15 -12.08 -12.57 -5.65
C VAL A 15 -11.91 -11.34 -6.52
N ARG A 16 -12.35 -10.18 -6.02
CA ARG A 16 -12.14 -8.91 -6.71
C ARG A 16 -10.68 -8.49 -6.58
N LEU A 17 -9.97 -8.44 -7.70
CA LEU A 17 -8.55 -8.17 -7.79
C LEU A 17 -8.30 -6.79 -8.40
N ALA A 18 -7.36 -6.04 -7.83
CA ALA A 18 -6.79 -4.84 -8.43
C ALA A 18 -5.29 -5.03 -8.70
N LEU A 19 -4.81 -4.43 -9.80
CA LEU A 19 -3.39 -4.34 -10.15
C LEU A 19 -2.94 -2.88 -10.05
N LEU A 20 -1.76 -2.64 -9.50
CA LEU A 20 -1.10 -1.34 -9.46
C LEU A 20 0.36 -1.47 -9.90
N ASP A 21 0.66 -1.06 -11.12
CA ASP A 21 1.99 -1.10 -11.73
C ASP A 21 2.11 -0.01 -12.81
N ASP A 22 3.26 0.68 -12.92
CA ASP A 22 3.47 1.68 -13.97
C ASP A 22 3.88 1.05 -15.32
N HIS A 23 4.08 -0.27 -15.38
CA HIS A 23 4.42 -1.01 -16.59
C HIS A 23 3.15 -1.55 -17.27
N GLU A 24 2.71 -0.85 -18.33
CA GLU A 24 1.49 -1.19 -19.08
C GLU A 24 1.50 -2.62 -19.63
N VAL A 25 2.63 -3.05 -20.20
CA VAL A 25 2.78 -4.41 -20.74
C VAL A 25 2.57 -5.49 -19.66
N LEU A 26 2.97 -5.22 -18.43
CA LEU A 26 2.75 -6.16 -17.32
C LEU A 26 1.29 -6.20 -16.90
N LEU A 27 0.61 -5.04 -16.83
CA LEU A 27 -0.82 -4.96 -16.53
C LEU A 27 -1.65 -5.72 -17.57
N ASP A 28 -1.34 -5.53 -18.84
CA ASP A 28 -2.06 -6.20 -19.95
C ASP A 28 -1.79 -7.71 -19.95
N SER A 29 -0.54 -8.12 -19.74
CA SER A 29 -0.15 -9.53 -19.69
C SER A 29 -0.79 -10.25 -18.50
N LEU A 30 -0.75 -9.66 -17.32
CA LEU A 30 -1.40 -10.19 -16.11
C LEU A 30 -2.92 -10.24 -16.31
N GLY A 31 -3.52 -9.18 -16.82
CA GLY A 31 -4.95 -9.11 -17.04
C GLY A 31 -5.46 -10.17 -18.01
N SER A 32 -4.78 -10.32 -19.14
CA SER A 32 -5.11 -11.34 -20.15
C SER A 32 -4.96 -12.75 -19.58
N TRP A 33 -3.85 -13.02 -18.89
CA TRP A 33 -3.60 -14.34 -18.30
C TRP A 33 -4.63 -14.70 -17.21
N ILE A 34 -4.95 -13.75 -16.30
CA ILE A 34 -5.93 -13.94 -15.24
C ILE A 34 -7.31 -14.23 -15.84
N GLY A 35 -7.74 -13.44 -16.82
CA GLY A 35 -9.02 -13.62 -17.46
C GLY A 35 -9.21 -14.98 -18.11
N THR A 36 -8.10 -15.60 -18.58
CA THR A 36 -8.12 -16.90 -19.25
C THR A 36 -7.94 -18.08 -18.28
N ASN A 37 -7.05 -17.93 -17.26
CA ASN A 37 -6.53 -19.06 -16.51
C ASN A 37 -6.93 -19.05 -15.02
N ALA A 38 -7.53 -17.96 -14.53
CA ALA A 38 -7.90 -17.82 -13.12
C ALA A 38 -9.37 -17.39 -12.96
N PRO A 39 -10.35 -18.27 -13.28
CA PRO A 39 -11.78 -17.95 -13.26
C PRO A 39 -12.34 -17.68 -11.85
N ASP A 40 -11.59 -17.95 -10.81
CA ASP A 40 -11.86 -17.66 -9.41
C ASP A 40 -11.52 -16.21 -9.03
N PHE A 41 -10.83 -15.47 -9.90
CA PHE A 41 -10.54 -14.05 -9.73
C PHE A 41 -11.31 -13.21 -10.75
N ASP A 42 -11.68 -12.00 -10.32
CA ASP A 42 -12.27 -10.97 -11.14
C ASP A 42 -11.38 -9.74 -11.12
N LEU A 43 -10.61 -9.50 -12.19
CA LEU A 43 -9.77 -8.31 -12.31
C LEU A 43 -10.67 -7.09 -12.59
N VAL A 44 -11.03 -6.37 -11.55
CA VAL A 44 -11.95 -5.23 -11.61
C VAL A 44 -11.24 -3.89 -11.80
N LEU A 45 -9.92 -3.84 -11.63
CA LEU A 45 -9.16 -2.59 -11.68
C LEU A 45 -7.70 -2.85 -12.06
N SER A 46 -7.23 -2.16 -13.10
CA SER A 46 -5.81 -1.99 -13.43
C SER A 46 -5.47 -0.51 -13.37
N ALA A 47 -4.49 -0.15 -12.55
CA ALA A 47 -4.08 1.23 -12.31
C ALA A 47 -2.58 1.39 -12.55
N LYS A 48 -2.19 2.48 -13.21
CA LYS A 48 -0.78 2.84 -13.45
C LYS A 48 -0.24 3.75 -12.35
N THR A 49 -1.13 4.40 -11.60
CA THR A 49 -0.77 5.32 -10.53
C THR A 49 -1.58 5.03 -9.25
N TRP A 50 -1.00 5.42 -8.12
CA TRP A 50 -1.67 5.29 -6.83
C TRP A 50 -3.02 6.01 -6.78
N LEU A 51 -3.09 7.22 -7.33
CA LEU A 51 -4.33 8.00 -7.36
C LEU A 51 -5.41 7.33 -8.21
N GLN A 52 -5.04 6.74 -9.34
CA GLN A 52 -5.99 5.93 -10.14
C GLN A 52 -6.56 4.76 -9.35
N LEU A 53 -5.73 4.08 -8.54
CA LEU A 53 -6.19 2.99 -7.69
C LEU A 53 -7.20 3.48 -6.65
N VAL A 54 -6.82 4.45 -5.81
CA VAL A 54 -7.61 4.82 -4.63
C VAL A 54 -8.85 5.65 -4.94
N HIS A 55 -8.89 6.33 -6.09
CA HIS A 55 -10.06 7.10 -6.54
C HIS A 55 -10.98 6.31 -7.47
N SER A 56 -10.63 5.07 -7.79
CA SER A 56 -11.50 4.24 -8.62
C SER A 56 -12.77 3.85 -7.87
N ALA A 57 -13.92 3.89 -8.56
CA ALA A 57 -15.17 3.39 -8.02
C ALA A 57 -15.14 1.88 -7.72
N ASN A 58 -14.18 1.15 -8.31
CA ASN A 58 -13.97 -0.27 -8.06
C ASN A 58 -13.09 -0.56 -6.83
N PHE A 59 -12.45 0.46 -6.25
CA PHE A 59 -11.73 0.32 -4.99
C PHE A 59 -12.67 0.60 -3.79
N PRO A 60 -12.61 -0.14 -2.67
CA PRO A 60 -11.66 -1.22 -2.39
C PRO A 60 -11.99 -2.55 -3.07
N THR A 61 -10.96 -3.40 -3.19
CA THR A 61 -11.04 -4.77 -3.70
C THR A 61 -10.67 -5.78 -2.62
N ASP A 62 -10.87 -7.08 -2.86
CA ASP A 62 -10.49 -8.12 -1.89
C ASP A 62 -8.97 -8.34 -1.84
N LEU A 63 -8.32 -8.22 -3.01
CA LEU A 63 -6.89 -8.40 -3.18
C LEU A 63 -6.33 -7.29 -4.08
N VAL A 64 -5.13 -6.82 -3.75
CA VAL A 64 -4.37 -5.86 -4.56
C VAL A 64 -2.97 -6.39 -4.81
N PHE A 65 -2.54 -6.44 -6.06
CA PHE A 65 -1.14 -6.59 -6.42
C PHE A 65 -0.52 -5.21 -6.59
N ILE A 66 0.57 -4.93 -5.88
CA ILE A 66 1.22 -3.61 -5.88
C ILE A 66 2.67 -3.74 -6.31
N ASP A 67 3.08 -3.00 -7.33
CA ASP A 67 4.49 -2.86 -7.66
C ASP A 67 5.25 -2.16 -6.51
N PHE A 68 6.34 -2.80 -6.08
CA PHE A 68 7.26 -2.22 -5.10
C PHE A 68 7.92 -0.94 -5.63
N GLN A 69 8.26 -0.90 -6.92
CA GLN A 69 9.09 0.13 -7.55
C GLN A 69 8.31 1.26 -8.23
N LEU A 70 7.00 1.35 -7.99
CA LEU A 70 6.17 2.41 -8.59
C LEU A 70 6.80 3.79 -8.36
N LYS A 71 7.05 4.53 -9.46
CA LYS A 71 7.76 5.83 -9.49
C LYS A 71 6.89 6.97 -8.98
N GLU A 72 6.52 6.92 -7.72
CA GLU A 72 5.69 7.93 -7.07
C GLU A 72 6.24 8.31 -5.70
N SER A 73 5.84 9.48 -5.19
CA SER A 73 6.28 9.99 -3.88
C SER A 73 5.77 9.19 -2.68
N ILE A 74 4.72 8.38 -2.88
CA ILE A 74 4.11 7.57 -1.81
C ILE A 74 4.90 6.29 -1.62
N SER A 75 5.30 6.00 -0.39
CA SER A 75 6.09 4.81 -0.10
C SER A 75 5.28 3.52 -0.19
N ILE A 76 5.96 2.40 -0.41
CA ILE A 76 5.32 1.08 -0.43
C ILE A 76 4.61 0.79 0.91
N GLU A 77 5.18 1.21 2.03
CA GLU A 77 4.60 1.00 3.34
C GLU A 77 3.26 1.76 3.50
N ALA A 78 3.18 2.97 2.97
CA ALA A 78 1.93 3.75 3.00
C ALA A 78 0.87 3.11 2.11
N ARG A 79 1.23 2.67 0.90
CA ARG A 79 0.33 1.98 -0.03
C ARG A 79 -0.24 0.70 0.58
N VAL A 80 0.62 -0.18 1.11
CA VAL A 80 0.21 -1.44 1.74
C VAL A 80 -0.75 -1.18 2.90
N ARG A 81 -0.41 -0.23 3.79
CA ARG A 81 -1.25 0.08 4.94
C ARG A 81 -2.61 0.64 4.54
N THR A 82 -2.66 1.50 3.52
CA THR A 82 -3.92 2.07 3.03
C THR A 82 -4.82 1.00 2.43
N CYS A 83 -4.30 0.11 1.59
CA CYS A 83 -5.08 -0.99 1.03
C CYS A 83 -5.62 -1.92 2.13
N ARG A 84 -4.79 -2.28 3.11
CA ARG A 84 -5.22 -3.11 4.25
C ARG A 84 -6.30 -2.43 5.07
N ALA A 85 -6.17 -1.15 5.28
CA ALA A 85 -7.16 -0.36 6.00
C ALA A 85 -8.50 -0.28 5.29
N ALA A 86 -8.46 -0.27 3.95
CA ALA A 86 -9.65 -0.34 3.12
C ALA A 86 -10.21 -1.76 3.02
N GLY A 87 -9.53 -2.74 3.64
CA GLY A 87 -10.02 -4.09 3.69
C GLY A 87 -9.41 -5.06 2.69
N ALA A 88 -8.47 -4.62 1.87
CA ALA A 88 -7.82 -5.47 0.90
C ALA A 88 -6.63 -6.25 1.49
N ARG A 89 -6.41 -7.47 1.04
CA ARG A 89 -5.13 -8.16 1.19
C ARG A 89 -4.17 -7.63 0.12
N VAL A 90 -2.89 -7.61 0.43
CA VAL A 90 -1.88 -7.03 -0.47
C VAL A 90 -0.78 -8.04 -0.74
N ILE A 91 -0.50 -8.28 -2.02
CA ILE A 91 0.71 -8.95 -2.49
C ILE A 91 1.58 -7.89 -3.17
N VAL A 92 2.83 -7.81 -2.74
CA VAL A 92 3.80 -6.88 -3.33
C VAL A 92 4.61 -7.61 -4.39
N LEU A 93 4.64 -7.06 -5.61
CA LEU A 93 5.43 -7.56 -6.72
C LEU A 93 6.71 -6.72 -6.86
N SER A 94 7.85 -7.33 -7.12
CA SER A 94 9.10 -6.60 -7.29
C SER A 94 10.03 -7.27 -8.31
N SER A 95 10.70 -6.45 -9.11
CA SER A 95 11.84 -6.91 -9.94
C SER A 95 13.13 -7.07 -9.12
N LEU A 96 13.21 -6.44 -7.94
CA LEU A 96 14.33 -6.55 -7.01
C LEU A 96 13.91 -7.40 -5.81
N ASP A 97 14.37 -8.63 -5.74
CA ASP A 97 14.17 -9.52 -4.59
C ASP A 97 15.37 -9.44 -3.65
N THR A 98 15.47 -8.35 -2.89
CA THR A 98 16.45 -8.21 -1.83
C THR A 98 15.79 -8.44 -0.47
N ARG A 99 16.57 -8.86 0.52
CA ARG A 99 16.09 -9.01 1.89
C ARG A 99 15.44 -7.71 2.42
N GLU A 100 16.04 -6.57 2.14
CA GLU A 100 15.54 -5.26 2.56
C GLU A 100 14.16 -4.95 1.96
N THR A 101 13.99 -5.12 0.65
CA THR A 101 12.71 -4.85 -0.03
C THR A 101 11.61 -5.76 0.48
N ARG A 102 11.92 -7.04 0.70
CA ARG A 102 11.01 -8.05 1.25
C ARG A 102 10.60 -7.70 2.68
N GLU A 103 11.55 -7.40 3.56
CA GLU A 103 11.28 -7.01 4.95
C GLU A 103 10.41 -5.74 5.02
N ARG A 104 10.67 -4.74 4.19
CA ARG A 104 9.88 -3.50 4.13
C ARG A 104 8.42 -3.77 3.77
N ALA A 105 8.16 -4.57 2.75
CA ALA A 105 6.81 -4.91 2.33
C ALA A 105 6.06 -5.72 3.40
N LEU A 106 6.68 -6.77 3.94
CA LEU A 106 6.08 -7.65 4.95
C LEU A 106 5.85 -6.92 6.27
N ASN A 107 6.79 -6.09 6.73
CA ASN A 107 6.64 -5.27 7.94
C ASN A 107 5.54 -4.19 7.79
N ALA A 108 5.26 -3.75 6.57
CA ALA A 108 4.10 -2.90 6.30
C ALA A 108 2.77 -3.66 6.37
N GLY A 109 2.84 -4.99 6.37
CA GLY A 109 1.72 -5.91 6.46
C GLY A 109 1.25 -6.45 5.11
N ALA A 110 2.10 -6.45 4.08
CA ALA A 110 1.82 -7.25 2.88
C ALA A 110 1.64 -8.72 3.27
N ALA A 111 0.67 -9.38 2.67
CA ALA A 111 0.39 -10.80 2.91
C ALA A 111 1.43 -11.69 2.23
N ALA A 112 2.00 -11.22 1.11
CA ALA A 112 3.12 -11.87 0.43
C ALA A 112 3.99 -10.83 -0.30
N PHE A 113 5.23 -11.22 -0.58
CA PHE A 113 6.16 -10.52 -1.44
C PHE A 113 6.68 -11.49 -2.50
N VAL A 114 6.49 -11.16 -3.76
CA VAL A 114 6.70 -12.05 -4.90
C VAL A 114 7.58 -11.37 -5.94
N SER A 115 8.49 -12.13 -6.55
CA SER A 115 9.28 -11.66 -7.68
C SER A 115 8.41 -11.51 -8.93
N LYS A 116 8.57 -10.42 -9.69
CA LYS A 116 7.94 -10.26 -11.02
C LYS A 116 8.43 -11.28 -12.06
N ALA A 117 9.53 -11.98 -11.78
CA ALA A 117 10.04 -13.08 -12.62
C ALA A 117 9.36 -14.43 -12.31
N MET A 118 8.52 -14.52 -11.27
CA MET A 118 7.78 -15.73 -10.92
C MET A 118 6.77 -16.08 -12.03
N PRO A 119 6.60 -17.37 -12.39
CA PRO A 119 5.54 -17.79 -13.31
C PRO A 119 4.15 -17.34 -12.86
N MET A 120 3.30 -16.92 -13.79
CA MET A 120 1.95 -16.43 -13.50
C MET A 120 1.10 -17.44 -12.72
N GLN A 121 1.27 -18.72 -13.01
CA GLN A 121 0.56 -19.79 -12.29
C GLN A 121 0.92 -19.80 -10.80
N GLU A 122 2.21 -19.74 -10.46
CA GLU A 122 2.69 -19.72 -9.07
C GLU A 122 2.26 -18.44 -8.34
N LEU A 123 2.23 -17.29 -9.05
CA LEU A 123 1.70 -16.05 -8.51
C LEU A 123 0.23 -16.21 -8.10
N MET A 124 -0.58 -16.82 -8.96
CA MET A 124 -2.00 -17.02 -8.66
C MET A 124 -2.25 -18.11 -7.62
N GLU A 125 -1.37 -19.10 -7.48
CA GLU A 125 -1.38 -20.04 -6.36
C GLU A 125 -1.10 -19.32 -5.03
N THR A 126 -0.08 -18.46 -5.00
CA THR A 126 0.19 -17.58 -3.85
C THR A 126 -1.00 -16.68 -3.52
N ALA A 127 -1.68 -16.14 -4.54
CA ALA A 127 -2.88 -15.33 -4.35
C ALA A 127 -4.03 -16.14 -3.71
N ARG A 128 -4.23 -17.39 -4.11
CA ARG A 128 -5.21 -18.31 -3.50
C ARG A 128 -4.86 -18.60 -2.04
N GLU A 129 -3.61 -18.92 -1.74
CA GLU A 129 -3.13 -19.13 -0.37
C GLU A 129 -3.37 -17.89 0.50
N VAL A 130 -3.01 -16.70 -0.01
CA VAL A 130 -3.24 -15.43 0.67
C VAL A 130 -4.73 -15.21 0.94
N MET A 131 -5.60 -15.59 0.02
CA MET A 131 -7.06 -15.47 0.19
C MET A 131 -7.67 -16.57 1.06
N GLY A 132 -6.87 -17.54 1.52
CA GLY A 132 -7.35 -18.67 2.34
C GLY A 132 -8.12 -19.73 1.54
N ALA A 133 -7.97 -19.75 0.23
CA ALA A 133 -8.51 -20.80 -0.61
C ALA A 133 -7.61 -22.04 -0.49
N GLN A 134 -8.12 -23.10 0.10
CA GLN A 134 -7.51 -24.44 -0.04
C GLN A 134 -7.70 -24.90 -1.48
N PRO A 135 -6.79 -25.72 -2.07
CA PRO A 135 -7.01 -26.33 -3.37
C PRO A 135 -8.36 -27.08 -3.37
N GLY A 136 -9.39 -26.52 -4.01
CA GLY A 136 -10.75 -27.08 -4.05
C GLY A 136 -11.71 -26.64 -2.95
N GLY A 137 -11.34 -25.73 -2.04
CA GLY A 137 -12.12 -25.28 -0.89
C GLY A 137 -12.73 -23.88 -1.02
N GLN A 138 -13.81 -23.67 -0.29
CA GLN A 138 -14.50 -22.39 -0.18
C GLN A 138 -13.60 -21.34 0.47
N LEU A 139 -13.61 -20.11 -0.06
CA LEU A 139 -13.00 -18.93 0.56
C LEU A 139 -13.53 -18.75 1.99
N GLN A 140 -12.65 -18.82 2.99
CA GLN A 140 -13.04 -18.56 4.37
C GLN A 140 -13.42 -17.09 4.57
N ARG A 141 -14.67 -16.87 4.97
CA ARG A 141 -15.32 -15.57 5.11
C ARG A 141 -15.04 -14.84 6.44
N ASP A 142 -14.15 -15.31 7.27
CA ASP A 142 -13.95 -14.73 8.62
C ASP A 142 -13.06 -13.49 8.65
N TRP A 143 -12.69 -12.97 7.46
CA TRP A 143 -11.99 -11.72 7.39
C TRP A 143 -12.99 -10.54 7.47
N ARG A 144 -12.97 -9.84 8.59
CA ARG A 144 -13.70 -8.58 8.75
C ARG A 144 -12.83 -7.43 8.27
N PRO A 145 -13.32 -6.56 7.34
CA PRO A 145 -12.67 -5.30 7.07
C PRO A 145 -12.49 -4.51 8.36
N LEU A 146 -11.31 -3.93 8.55
CA LEU A 146 -11.16 -2.93 9.59
C LEU A 146 -12.12 -1.77 9.26
N PRO A 147 -12.81 -1.19 10.25
CA PRO A 147 -13.78 -0.12 10.00
C PRO A 147 -13.16 1.01 9.18
N LEU A 148 -13.82 1.41 8.10
CA LEU A 148 -13.46 2.59 7.30
C LEU A 148 -13.39 3.80 8.24
N GLY A 149 -12.20 4.29 8.48
CA GLY A 149 -11.95 5.42 9.41
C GLY A 149 -10.88 5.18 10.46
N ALA A 150 -10.45 3.94 10.68
CA ALA A 150 -9.49 3.62 11.75
C ALA A 150 -8.01 3.83 11.34
N THR A 151 -7.64 4.57 10.22
CA THR A 151 -6.46 3.99 9.61
C THR A 151 -5.38 4.88 9.06
N VAL A 152 -5.65 5.94 8.41
CA VAL A 152 -4.55 6.78 7.89
C VAL A 152 -3.99 7.69 8.99
N LYS A 153 -4.84 8.10 9.95
CA LYS A 153 -4.40 8.93 11.08
C LYS A 153 -3.54 8.20 12.12
N GLN A 154 -3.68 6.88 12.27
CA GLN A 154 -2.94 6.12 13.30
C GLN A 154 -1.47 5.88 12.98
N PHE A 155 -1.09 5.95 11.71
CA PHE A 155 0.31 5.73 11.28
C PHE A 155 1.10 7.02 11.05
N ARG A 156 0.48 8.18 11.15
CA ARG A 156 1.19 9.46 11.17
C ARG A 156 1.86 9.61 12.52
N PRO A 157 3.16 9.93 12.57
CA PRO A 157 3.79 10.26 13.83
C PRO A 157 3.08 11.49 14.43
N LYS A 158 2.69 11.41 15.70
CA LYS A 158 2.05 12.51 16.39
C LYS A 158 3.09 13.60 16.67
N LEU A 159 3.17 14.57 15.76
CA LEU A 159 4.07 15.71 15.92
C LEU A 159 3.41 16.76 16.83
N SER A 160 4.22 17.43 17.65
CA SER A 160 3.77 18.65 18.32
C SER A 160 3.60 19.80 17.30
N ALA A 161 2.92 20.87 17.68
CA ALA A 161 2.74 22.03 16.82
C ALA A 161 4.10 22.58 16.28
N GLY A 162 5.09 22.74 17.15
CA GLY A 162 6.42 23.21 16.73
C GLY A 162 7.20 22.21 15.86
N GLU A 163 7.06 20.90 16.11
CA GLU A 163 7.66 19.89 15.25
C GLU A 163 7.01 19.84 13.86
N GLY A 164 5.69 20.00 13.79
CA GLY A 164 4.95 20.05 12.53
C GLY A 164 5.29 21.28 11.71
N GLU A 165 5.41 22.44 12.34
CA GLU A 165 5.81 23.68 11.70
C GLU A 165 7.25 23.64 11.22
N ALA A 166 8.18 23.15 12.04
CA ALA A 166 9.57 22.94 11.64
C ALA A 166 9.68 21.98 10.44
N LEU A 167 8.88 20.91 10.43
CA LEU A 167 8.84 19.98 9.31
C LEU A 167 8.37 20.67 8.04
N LYS A 168 7.23 21.38 8.08
CA LYS A 168 6.68 22.10 6.90
C LYS A 168 7.70 23.03 6.27
N LEU A 169 8.30 23.90 7.06
CA LEU A 169 9.32 24.84 6.59
C LEU A 169 10.54 24.14 5.99
N TYR A 170 11.02 23.09 6.66
CA TYR A 170 12.21 22.36 6.22
C TYR A 170 11.99 21.59 4.90
N VAL A 171 10.82 20.97 4.72
CA VAL A 171 10.50 20.24 3.50
C VAL A 171 10.11 21.14 2.33
N SER A 172 9.66 22.37 2.61
CA SER A 172 9.43 23.41 1.61
C SER A 172 10.73 24.05 1.07
N GLY A 173 11.89 23.61 1.56
CA GLY A 173 13.19 24.02 1.03
C GLY A 173 14.11 24.73 2.03
N CYS A 174 13.57 25.25 3.14
CA CYS A 174 14.35 25.99 4.13
C CYS A 174 15.50 25.15 4.72
N SER A 175 16.62 25.82 4.98
CA SER A 175 17.69 25.31 5.82
C SER A 175 17.27 25.33 7.30
N THR A 176 17.96 24.59 8.16
CA THR A 176 17.69 24.63 9.62
C THR A 176 17.80 26.03 10.21
N ALA A 177 18.72 26.87 9.69
CA ALA A 177 18.87 28.25 10.13
C ALA A 177 17.67 29.13 9.71
N GLU A 178 17.12 28.92 8.53
CA GLU A 178 15.92 29.60 8.06
C GLU A 178 14.67 29.14 8.82
N VAL A 179 14.55 27.84 9.12
CA VAL A 179 13.48 27.33 9.99
C VAL A 179 13.53 28.03 11.36
N ALA A 180 14.72 28.13 11.96
CA ALA A 180 14.88 28.83 13.24
C ALA A 180 14.43 30.30 13.18
N ARG A 181 14.80 31.02 12.12
CA ARG A 181 14.38 32.41 11.88
C ARG A 181 12.87 32.53 11.68
N CYS A 182 12.29 31.70 10.82
CA CYS A 182 10.85 31.72 10.52
C CYS A 182 10.00 31.41 11.76
N MET A 183 10.46 30.47 12.59
CA MET A 183 9.76 30.10 13.81
C MET A 183 10.09 31.00 15.03
N ASN A 184 10.99 31.97 14.86
CA ASN A 184 11.50 32.83 15.95
C ASN A 184 12.03 32.01 17.14
N VAL A 185 12.84 31.00 16.89
CA VAL A 185 13.48 30.13 17.89
C VAL A 185 15.00 30.09 17.69
N GLN A 186 15.73 29.63 18.71
CA GLN A 186 17.16 29.38 18.59
C GLN A 186 17.45 28.24 17.60
N TYR A 187 18.59 28.31 16.92
CA TYR A 187 19.04 27.30 15.95
C TYR A 187 19.00 25.86 16.53
N GLU A 188 19.50 25.70 17.75
CA GLU A 188 19.50 24.39 18.42
C GLU A 188 18.07 23.89 18.73
N THR A 189 17.12 24.80 18.93
CA THR A 189 15.70 24.44 19.10
C THR A 189 15.11 23.90 17.79
N ALA A 190 15.33 24.58 16.68
CA ALA A 190 14.88 24.13 15.37
C ALA A 190 15.51 22.77 14.99
N LYS A 191 16.81 22.61 15.24
CA LYS A 191 17.53 21.35 15.05
C LYS A 191 16.96 20.22 15.92
N THR A 192 16.60 20.53 17.16
CA THR A 192 15.96 19.56 18.07
C THR A 192 14.58 19.14 17.57
N TYR A 193 13.76 20.07 17.06
CA TYR A 193 12.47 19.73 16.47
C TYR A 193 12.64 18.77 15.28
N LEU A 194 13.53 19.08 14.35
CA LEU A 194 13.80 18.23 13.20
C LEU A 194 14.36 16.85 13.58
N ARG A 195 15.18 16.77 14.63
CA ARG A 195 15.66 15.50 15.18
C ARG A 195 14.51 14.68 15.75
N ARG A 196 13.65 15.28 16.59
CA ARG A 196 12.46 14.62 17.17
C ARG A 196 11.47 14.17 16.10
N VAL A 197 11.30 14.94 15.04
CA VAL A 197 10.51 14.53 13.88
C VAL A 197 11.07 13.23 13.28
N ARG A 198 12.39 13.17 13.02
CA ARG A 198 13.01 11.93 12.48
C ARG A 198 12.86 10.75 13.45
N GLU A 199 13.05 10.96 14.74
CA GLU A 199 12.87 9.93 15.77
C GLU A 199 11.41 9.40 15.78
N LYS A 200 10.44 10.30 15.68
CA LYS A 200 9.02 9.93 15.63
C LYS A 200 8.65 9.17 14.35
N TYR A 201 9.22 9.57 13.22
CA TYR A 201 9.07 8.81 11.97
C TYR A 201 9.75 7.43 12.06
N ALA A 202 10.91 7.33 12.67
CA ALA A 202 11.58 6.05 12.92
C ALA A 202 10.75 5.14 13.84
N LYS A 203 10.21 5.68 14.95
CA LYS A 203 9.30 4.94 15.85
C LYS A 203 8.01 4.48 15.17
N ALA A 204 7.53 5.22 14.17
CA ALA A 204 6.40 4.83 13.35
C ALA A 204 6.78 3.81 12.25
N ASN A 205 7.99 3.26 12.30
CA ASN A 205 8.56 2.34 11.29
C ASN A 205 8.64 2.95 9.87
N ARG A 206 8.87 4.26 9.82
CA ARG A 206 8.97 5.07 8.58
C ARG A 206 10.23 5.96 8.63
N PRO A 207 11.44 5.39 8.72
CA PRO A 207 12.66 6.16 8.92
C PRO A 207 12.87 7.22 7.83
N ALA A 208 13.39 8.38 8.22
CA ALA A 208 13.64 9.53 7.37
C ALA A 208 14.97 10.18 7.72
N SER A 209 16.07 9.51 7.38
CA SER A 209 17.43 9.93 7.75
C SER A 209 17.90 11.12 6.93
N LYS A 210 17.62 11.12 5.63
CA LYS A 210 17.99 12.20 4.69
C LYS A 210 16.86 13.23 4.53
N LYS A 211 17.19 14.43 4.04
CA LYS A 211 16.19 15.49 3.72
C LYS A 211 15.15 14.98 2.72
N ALA A 212 15.60 14.28 1.69
CA ALA A 212 14.71 13.70 0.67
C ALA A 212 13.69 12.71 1.26
N ASP A 213 14.10 11.89 2.24
CA ASP A 213 13.19 10.97 2.93
C ASP A 213 12.13 11.74 3.72
N LEU A 214 12.55 12.82 4.41
CA LEU A 214 11.63 13.67 5.16
C LEU A 214 10.62 14.37 4.25
N ILE A 215 11.06 14.87 3.09
CA ILE A 215 10.18 15.46 2.08
C ILE A 215 9.13 14.44 1.63
N ARG A 216 9.55 13.23 1.29
CA ARG A 216 8.65 12.14 0.90
C ARG A 216 7.63 11.82 1.99
N ARG A 217 8.09 11.66 3.25
CA ARG A 217 7.20 11.36 4.38
C ARG A 217 6.22 12.50 4.68
N ALA A 218 6.68 13.74 4.56
CA ALA A 218 5.83 14.91 4.73
C ALA A 218 4.75 15.02 3.65
N ALA A 219 5.09 14.69 2.40
CA ALA A 219 4.11 14.61 1.31
C ALA A 219 3.07 13.52 1.56
N GLU A 220 3.49 12.31 1.95
CA GLU A 220 2.61 11.19 2.31
C GLU A 220 1.62 11.56 3.45
N ASP A 221 2.05 12.40 4.38
CA ASP A 221 1.27 12.80 5.55
C ASP A 221 0.51 14.13 5.34
N GLY A 222 0.60 14.74 4.14
CA GLY A 222 -0.12 15.98 3.80
C GLY A 222 0.43 17.24 4.48
N TYR A 223 1.73 17.26 4.78
CA TYR A 223 2.43 18.47 5.24
C TYR A 223 2.97 19.34 4.09
N LEU A 224 3.01 18.81 2.86
CA LEU A 224 3.28 19.53 1.63
C LEU A 224 1.97 19.71 0.85
N HIS A 225 1.66 20.94 0.49
CA HIS A 225 0.57 21.33 -0.41
C HIS A 225 1.15 21.74 -1.73
#